data_b692f1a4206955701f462bbc07e3b5dd
#
_entry.id   b692f1a4206955701f462bbc07e3b5dd
#
_cell.length_a   1.000
_cell.length_b   1.000
_cell.length_c   1.000
_cell.angle_alpha   90.00
_cell.angle_beta   90.00
_cell.angle_gamma   90.00
#
_symmetry.space_group_name_H-M   'P 1'
#
loop_
_entity.id
_entity.type
_entity.pdbx_description
1 polymer ?
#
loop_
_entity_poly.entity_id
_entity_poly.type
_entity_poly.pdbx_seq_one_letter_code
_entity_poly.pdbx_strand_id
1 'polypeptide(L)'
;MTIQRFKNGTQRAVSERTNMFVYNNEVTPTPCEPGVSRKVLTYSDDLMMCEITFEKGAKGNFHQHEHLQITYIAEGSFEFTIGDETKIVNKGDSVYMPSNVRHGVTCLEAGKLVDVFNPMRRDFVNRQ
;
A
#
# COMPACT_ATOMS: atom_id res chain seq x y z
N MET A 1 5.45 -25.98 1.08
CA MET A 1 6.18 -24.87 1.69
C MET A 1 7.50 -24.67 0.95
N THR A 2 7.79 -23.43 0.61
CA THR A 2 9.04 -23.05 -0.07
C THR A 2 9.99 -22.46 0.97
N ILE A 3 11.28 -22.75 0.84
CA ILE A 3 12.31 -22.23 1.73
C ILE A 3 13.18 -21.25 0.95
N GLN A 4 13.36 -20.07 1.53
CA GLN A 4 14.26 -19.05 1.00
C GLN A 4 15.50 -18.97 1.87
N ARG A 5 16.67 -18.76 1.23
CA ARG A 5 17.92 -18.56 1.93
C ARG A 5 18.27 -17.08 1.95
N PHE A 6 18.56 -16.57 3.12
CA PHE A 6 18.91 -15.16 3.31
C PHE A 6 20.42 -14.97 3.38
N LYS A 7 20.88 -13.71 3.25
CA LYS A 7 22.30 -13.35 3.19
C LYS A 7 23.14 -13.92 4.31
N ASN A 8 22.59 -13.98 5.50
CA ASN A 8 23.30 -14.47 6.70
C ASN A 8 23.25 -15.99 6.85
N GLY A 9 22.80 -16.71 5.82
CA GLY A 9 22.63 -18.15 5.90
C GLY A 9 21.37 -18.61 6.59
N THR A 10 20.55 -17.67 7.10
CA THR A 10 19.27 -18.01 7.71
C THR A 10 18.31 -18.47 6.65
N GLN A 11 17.54 -19.49 6.97
CA GLN A 11 16.46 -19.98 6.12
C GLN A 11 15.13 -19.63 6.74
N ARG A 12 14.18 -19.32 5.88
CA ARG A 12 12.84 -18.97 6.29
C ARG A 12 11.82 -19.66 5.41
N ALA A 13 10.86 -20.29 6.03
CA ALA A 13 9.78 -20.94 5.31
C ALA A 13 8.84 -19.89 4.73
N VAL A 14 8.49 -20.07 3.47
CA VAL A 14 7.49 -19.22 2.80
C VAL A 14 6.15 -19.93 2.94
N SER A 15 5.15 -19.22 3.46
CA SER A 15 3.81 -19.76 3.63
C SER A 15 3.24 -20.24 2.29
N GLU A 16 2.50 -21.34 2.32
CA GLU A 16 1.80 -21.84 1.14
C GLU A 16 0.78 -20.84 0.60
N ARG A 17 0.30 -19.91 1.46
CA ARG A 17 -0.61 -18.85 1.05
C ARG A 17 0.09 -17.71 0.33
N THR A 18 1.43 -17.64 0.40
CA THR A 18 2.17 -16.58 -0.25
C THR A 18 2.20 -16.84 -1.75
N ASN A 19 1.61 -15.93 -2.51
CA ASN A 19 1.64 -15.96 -3.96
C ASN A 19 2.79 -15.08 -4.43
N MET A 20 3.85 -15.71 -4.96
CA MET A 20 5.01 -14.97 -5.47
C MET A 20 4.67 -14.17 -6.72
N PHE A 21 3.69 -14.63 -7.48
CA PHE A 21 3.20 -13.93 -8.66
C PHE A 21 1.73 -13.61 -8.49
N VAL A 22 1.37 -12.35 -8.63
CA VAL A 22 -0.01 -11.90 -8.57
C VAL A 22 -0.29 -11.10 -9.83
N TYR A 23 -1.30 -11.52 -10.59
CA TYR A 23 -1.71 -10.83 -11.80
C TYR A 23 -2.81 -9.83 -11.46
N ASN A 24 -2.56 -8.57 -11.74
CA ASN A 24 -3.45 -7.48 -11.36
C ASN A 24 -4.90 -7.69 -11.82
N ASN A 25 -5.07 -8.17 -13.05
CA ASN A 25 -6.41 -8.37 -13.62
C ASN A 25 -7.18 -9.54 -12.99
N GLU A 26 -6.53 -10.33 -12.15
CA GLU A 26 -7.18 -11.43 -11.42
C GLU A 26 -7.56 -11.05 -10.00
N VAL A 27 -7.17 -9.85 -9.55
CA VAL A 27 -7.47 -9.37 -8.21
C VAL A 27 -8.73 -8.52 -8.23
N THR A 28 -9.72 -8.90 -7.42
CA THR A 28 -10.95 -8.14 -7.27
C THR A 28 -10.70 -6.94 -6.36
N PRO A 29 -11.03 -5.71 -6.80
CA PRO A 29 -10.87 -4.54 -5.93
C PRO A 29 -11.82 -4.61 -4.74
N THR A 30 -11.35 -4.11 -3.61
CA THR A 30 -12.15 -3.94 -2.40
C THR A 30 -12.50 -2.47 -2.24
N PRO A 31 -13.76 -2.08 -2.14
CA PRO A 31 -14.12 -0.69 -1.84
C PRO A 31 -13.61 -0.28 -0.47
N CYS A 32 -13.09 0.93 -0.37
CA CYS A 32 -12.60 1.52 0.86
C CYS A 32 -13.48 2.73 1.21
N GLU A 33 -12.92 3.96 1.20
CA GLU A 33 -13.72 5.16 1.31
C GLU A 33 -14.44 5.45 -0.02
N PRO A 34 -15.43 6.37 -0.03
CA PRO A 34 -16.09 6.76 -1.28
C PRO A 34 -15.09 7.17 -2.35
N GLY A 35 -15.19 6.56 -3.52
CA GLY A 35 -14.30 6.84 -4.64
C GLY A 35 -12.93 6.21 -4.55
N VAL A 36 -12.70 5.32 -3.58
CA VAL A 36 -11.41 4.66 -3.37
C VAL A 36 -11.60 3.16 -3.35
N SER A 37 -10.76 2.44 -4.08
CA SER A 37 -10.74 0.98 -4.04
C SER A 37 -9.31 0.47 -3.92
N ARG A 38 -9.15 -0.71 -3.35
CA ARG A 38 -7.84 -1.30 -3.06
C ARG A 38 -7.73 -2.69 -3.63
N LYS A 39 -6.62 -2.97 -4.28
CA LYS A 39 -6.20 -4.34 -4.61
C LYS A 39 -4.99 -4.69 -3.77
N VAL A 40 -5.07 -5.77 -3.02
CA VAL A 40 -3.89 -6.33 -2.36
C VAL A 40 -3.18 -7.20 -3.40
N LEU A 41 -1.94 -6.84 -3.73
CA LEU A 41 -1.13 -7.57 -4.67
C LEU A 41 -0.30 -8.62 -3.92
N THR A 42 0.95 -8.85 -4.32
CA THR A 42 1.76 -9.86 -3.64
C THR A 42 2.16 -9.40 -2.24
N TYR A 43 2.25 -10.34 -1.33
CA TYR A 43 2.68 -10.05 0.04
C TYR A 43 3.23 -11.28 0.73
N SER A 44 3.99 -11.03 1.78
CA SER A 44 4.46 -12.01 2.75
C SER A 44 4.21 -11.43 4.13
N ASP A 45 4.68 -12.09 5.18
CA ASP A 45 4.53 -11.55 6.53
C ASP A 45 5.26 -10.20 6.69
N ASP A 46 6.33 -9.99 5.93
CA ASP A 46 7.20 -8.82 6.10
C ASP A 46 6.88 -7.67 5.15
N LEU A 47 6.29 -7.95 4.01
CA LEU A 47 6.06 -6.96 2.97
C LEU A 47 4.71 -7.17 2.32
N MET A 48 4.09 -6.06 1.94
CA MET A 48 2.83 -6.11 1.20
C MET A 48 2.80 -4.98 0.19
N MET A 49 2.36 -5.30 -1.02
CA MET A 49 2.12 -4.30 -2.04
C MET A 49 0.62 -4.19 -2.30
N CYS A 50 0.11 -2.97 -2.33
CA CYS A 50 -1.29 -2.66 -2.66
C CYS A 50 -1.35 -1.63 -3.76
N GLU A 51 -2.37 -1.73 -4.59
CA GLU A 51 -2.70 -0.71 -5.59
C GLU A 51 -4.02 -0.07 -5.19
N ILE A 52 -4.01 1.24 -5.03
CA ILE A 52 -5.18 2.01 -4.60
C ILE A 52 -5.62 2.92 -5.73
N THR A 53 -6.86 2.78 -6.15
CA THR A 53 -7.44 3.59 -7.23
C THR A 53 -8.34 4.66 -6.62
N PHE A 54 -8.14 5.92 -7.06
CA PHE A 54 -8.88 7.07 -6.56
C PHE A 54 -9.61 7.76 -7.68
N GLU A 55 -10.86 8.09 -7.43
CA GLU A 55 -11.58 9.06 -8.25
C GLU A 55 -11.15 10.47 -7.86
N LYS A 56 -11.31 11.42 -8.78
CA LYS A 56 -11.02 12.82 -8.51
C LYS A 56 -11.84 13.31 -7.30
N GLY A 57 -11.17 13.96 -6.37
CA GLY A 57 -11.77 14.48 -5.14
C GLY A 57 -11.90 13.47 -4.01
N ALA A 58 -11.65 12.20 -4.27
CA ALA A 58 -11.70 11.18 -3.23
C ALA A 58 -10.57 11.36 -2.22
N LYS A 59 -10.79 10.86 -1.00
CA LYS A 59 -9.85 11.02 0.10
C LYS A 59 -9.50 9.71 0.73
N GLY A 60 -8.21 9.54 1.06
CA GLY A 60 -7.77 8.59 2.04
C GLY A 60 -7.76 9.31 3.38
N ASN A 61 -8.64 8.88 4.29
CA ASN A 61 -8.83 9.57 5.57
C ASN A 61 -7.55 9.60 6.40
N PHE A 62 -7.41 10.64 7.23
CA PHE A 62 -6.27 10.71 8.14
C PHE A 62 -6.28 9.54 9.10
N HIS A 63 -5.13 8.89 9.21
CA HIS A 63 -4.92 7.76 10.11
C HIS A 63 -3.44 7.61 10.41
N GLN A 64 -3.13 6.70 11.31
CA GLN A 64 -1.75 6.32 11.60
C GLN A 64 -1.72 4.83 11.90
N HIS A 65 -0.59 4.22 11.63
CA HIS A 65 -0.35 2.80 11.88
C HIS A 65 1.12 2.56 12.19
N GLU A 66 1.40 1.47 12.85
CA GLU A 66 2.79 1.12 13.20
C GLU A 66 3.61 0.70 11.99
N HIS A 67 2.96 0.26 10.92
CA HIS A 67 3.62 -0.16 9.69
C HIS A 67 4.41 0.99 9.07
N LEU A 68 5.59 0.68 8.55
CA LEU A 68 6.28 1.58 7.63
C LEU A 68 5.58 1.51 6.28
N GLN A 69 5.52 2.63 5.59
CA GLN A 69 4.86 2.68 4.28
C GLN A 69 5.65 3.56 3.32
N ILE A 70 5.81 3.06 2.10
CA ILE A 70 6.25 3.87 0.96
C ILE A 70 5.12 3.84 -0.06
N THR A 71 4.84 5.00 -0.64
CA THR A 71 3.81 5.14 -1.68
C THR A 71 4.44 5.72 -2.93
N TYR A 72 4.19 5.07 -4.06
CA TYR A 72 4.58 5.54 -5.39
C TYR A 72 3.33 6.00 -6.11
N ILE A 73 3.39 7.19 -6.72
CA ILE A 73 2.28 7.74 -7.48
C ILE A 73 2.36 7.21 -8.91
N ALA A 74 1.55 6.19 -9.21
CA ALA A 74 1.56 5.56 -10.53
C ALA A 74 0.82 6.38 -11.57
N GLU A 75 -0.26 7.05 -11.18
CA GLU A 75 -1.08 7.89 -12.05
C GLU A 75 -1.70 9.01 -11.23
N GLY A 76 -1.97 10.15 -11.86
CA GLY A 76 -2.74 11.23 -11.26
C GLY A 76 -1.93 12.20 -10.43
N SER A 77 -2.65 12.97 -9.61
CA SER A 77 -2.07 14.01 -8.76
C SER A 77 -2.76 13.99 -7.41
N PHE A 78 -1.98 14.13 -6.34
CA PHE A 78 -2.47 13.98 -4.98
C PHE A 78 -1.87 15.01 -4.06
N GLU A 79 -2.65 15.42 -3.06
CA GLU A 79 -2.16 16.23 -1.96
C GLU A 79 -2.01 15.32 -0.74
N PHE A 80 -0.77 15.13 -0.30
CA PHE A 80 -0.45 14.32 0.88
C PHE A 80 -0.14 15.21 2.07
N THR A 81 -0.64 14.81 3.21
CA THR A 81 -0.23 15.37 4.49
C THR A 81 0.44 14.27 5.30
N ILE A 82 1.69 14.49 5.70
CA ILE A 82 2.48 13.58 6.53
C ILE A 82 2.90 14.39 7.75
N GLY A 83 2.33 14.09 8.92
CA GLY A 83 2.58 14.91 10.10
C GLY A 83 2.16 16.36 9.84
N ASP A 84 3.12 17.27 9.89
CA ASP A 84 2.90 18.70 9.69
C ASP A 84 3.15 19.17 8.25
N GLU A 85 3.60 18.28 7.37
CA GLU A 85 3.91 18.67 6.00
C GLU A 85 2.78 18.30 5.05
N THR A 86 2.38 19.26 4.22
CA THR A 86 1.40 19.03 3.15
C THR A 86 2.02 19.43 1.83
N LYS A 87 2.06 18.50 0.88
CA LYS A 87 2.65 18.73 -0.44
C LYS A 87 1.85 18.05 -1.52
N ILE A 88 1.94 18.59 -2.73
CA ILE A 88 1.37 17.98 -3.92
C ILE A 88 2.43 17.09 -4.55
N VAL A 89 2.02 15.87 -4.91
CA VAL A 89 2.85 14.90 -5.60
C VAL A 89 2.13 14.43 -6.85
N ASN A 90 2.90 14.10 -7.87
CA ASN A 90 2.40 13.75 -9.19
C ASN A 90 2.96 12.40 -9.64
N LYS A 91 2.47 11.91 -10.75
CA LYS A 91 2.95 10.67 -11.36
C LYS A 91 4.48 10.59 -11.34
N GLY A 92 5.01 9.51 -10.78
CA GLY A 92 6.44 9.27 -10.68
C GLY A 92 7.07 9.67 -9.36
N ASP A 93 6.36 10.45 -8.54
CA ASP A 93 6.84 10.86 -7.23
C ASP A 93 6.61 9.77 -6.19
N SER A 94 7.28 9.89 -5.05
CA SER A 94 7.13 8.93 -3.96
C SER A 94 7.07 9.63 -2.62
N VAL A 95 6.44 8.97 -1.66
CA VAL A 95 6.22 9.49 -0.31
C VAL A 95 6.58 8.41 0.70
N TYR A 96 7.24 8.80 1.79
CA TYR A 96 7.52 7.90 2.89
C TYR A 96 6.68 8.29 4.11
N MET A 97 6.02 7.31 4.69
CA MET A 97 5.24 7.49 5.91
C MET A 97 5.88 6.69 7.03
N PRO A 98 6.55 7.39 7.97
CA PRO A 98 7.15 6.72 9.13
C PRO A 98 6.10 6.05 10.01
N SER A 99 6.55 5.09 10.82
CA SER A 99 5.70 4.40 11.79
C SER A 99 5.00 5.42 12.70
N ASN A 100 3.69 5.25 12.87
CA ASN A 100 2.84 6.03 13.78
C ASN A 100 2.77 7.53 13.49
N VAL A 101 3.16 7.96 12.30
CA VAL A 101 2.96 9.36 11.88
C VAL A 101 1.62 9.47 11.17
N ARG A 102 0.80 10.39 11.64
CA ARG A 102 -0.53 10.63 11.08
C ARG A 102 -0.40 11.13 9.65
N HIS A 103 -1.15 10.54 8.74
CA HIS A 103 -1.11 10.92 7.34
C HIS A 103 -2.48 10.78 6.68
N GLY A 104 -2.65 11.47 5.58
CA GLY A 104 -3.86 11.41 4.77
C GLY A 104 -3.59 11.95 3.37
N VAL A 105 -4.55 11.76 2.47
CA VAL A 105 -4.38 12.13 1.08
C VAL A 105 -5.70 12.58 0.47
N THR A 106 -5.62 13.55 -0.43
CA THR A 106 -6.74 13.97 -1.27
C THR A 106 -6.33 13.81 -2.73
N CYS A 107 -7.17 13.16 -3.50
CA CYS A 107 -6.93 12.99 -4.92
C CYS A 107 -7.34 14.24 -5.68
N LEU A 108 -6.38 14.88 -6.32
CA LEU A 108 -6.64 16.09 -7.11
C LEU A 108 -7.02 15.76 -8.55
N GLU A 109 -6.37 14.73 -9.10
CA GLU A 109 -6.70 14.18 -10.41
C GLU A 109 -6.74 12.67 -10.30
N ALA A 110 -7.79 12.05 -10.85
CA ALA A 110 -8.01 10.62 -10.76
C ALA A 110 -6.73 9.84 -11.04
N GLY A 111 -6.43 8.86 -10.22
CA GLY A 111 -5.18 8.16 -10.34
C GLY A 111 -5.05 6.91 -9.49
N LYS A 112 -3.80 6.48 -9.38
CA LYS A 112 -3.44 5.27 -8.65
C LYS A 112 -2.19 5.47 -7.83
N LEU A 113 -2.24 4.95 -6.62
CA LEU A 113 -1.10 4.85 -5.72
C LEU A 113 -0.68 3.40 -5.60
N VAL A 114 0.61 3.16 -5.48
CA VAL A 114 1.14 1.85 -5.11
C VAL A 114 1.74 1.98 -3.72
N ASP A 115 1.16 1.28 -2.76
CA ASP A 115 1.60 1.29 -1.37
C ASP A 115 2.41 0.04 -1.08
N VAL A 116 3.53 0.20 -0.39
CA VAL A 116 4.34 -0.92 0.12
C VAL A 116 4.43 -0.78 1.63
N PHE A 117 4.04 -1.83 2.35
CA PHE A 117 4.01 -1.88 3.81
C PHE A 117 5.02 -2.87 4.36
N ASN A 118 5.61 -2.52 5.50
CA ASN A 118 6.43 -3.42 6.31
C ASN A 118 6.05 -3.25 7.79
N PRO A 119 5.56 -4.28 8.46
CA PRO A 119 5.15 -5.58 7.94
C PRO A 119 3.86 -5.49 7.13
N MET A 120 3.32 -6.63 6.71
CA MET A 120 2.07 -6.64 5.96
C MET A 120 0.90 -6.16 6.81
N ARG A 121 -0.09 -5.62 6.16
CA ARG A 121 -1.34 -5.17 6.79
C ARG A 121 -2.29 -6.35 6.94
N ARG A 122 -2.35 -6.92 8.15
CA ARG A 122 -3.22 -8.07 8.42
C ARG A 122 -4.69 -7.71 8.28
N ASP A 123 -5.04 -6.49 8.62
CA ASP A 123 -6.40 -5.99 8.50
C ASP A 123 -6.91 -5.97 7.05
N PHE A 124 -6.00 -6.01 6.06
CA PHE A 124 -6.39 -6.06 4.65
C PHE A 124 -6.70 -7.47 4.17
N VAL A 125 -6.23 -8.49 4.84
CA VAL A 125 -6.35 -9.88 4.39
C VAL A 125 -7.09 -10.79 5.37
N ASN A 126 -7.03 -10.50 6.67
CA ASN A 126 -7.73 -11.27 7.70
C ASN A 126 -9.11 -10.69 7.91
N ARG A 127 -10.03 -11.11 7.08
CA ARG A 127 -11.42 -10.68 7.19
C ARG A 127 -12.18 -11.67 8.01
N GLN A 128 -12.62 -11.23 9.12
CA GLN A 128 -13.40 -12.05 10.03
C GLN A 128 -14.79 -11.47 10.18
#